data_088576b27f1df5bc40179bd940fc54d3
#
_entry.id   088576b27f1df5bc40179bd940fc54d3
#
_cell.length_a   1.000
_cell.length_b   1.000
_cell.length_c   1.000
_cell.angle_alpha   90.00
_cell.angle_beta   90.00
_cell.angle_gamma   90.00
#
_symmetry.space_group_name_H-M   'P 1'
#
loop_
_entity.id
_entity.type
_entity.pdbx_description
1 polymer ?
#
loop_
_entity_poly.entity_id
_entity_poly.type
_entity_poly.pdbx_seq_one_letter_code
_entity_poly.pdbx_strand_id
1 'polypeptide(L)'
;MNNKVIKLDKPYPAVAIDDFVSPALLRASANSYPDPTWDGWYTYDGNTSDNMALKDTTRDRESITVPALAVLDYIATHFNPADYFEDFGIDIDVFPDFGYYGAGMHILPENGFLGMHVDTDIHGGNKVWTREYSAVLCASEEHDSSFDLLLHDGNKNHGRVPYKFNRLMVFKCSNATFKYKHEYESWHGIPNPITSGMTRKTLPVFYWSKNKESVKGRRARAFFKNDSEFSNGGKNDYR
;
A
#
# COMPACT_ATOMS: atom_id res chain seq x y z
N MET A 1 23.28 -8.11 -0.03
CA MET A 1 22.35 -9.11 0.55
C MET A 1 21.52 -9.66 -0.61
N ASN A 2 21.41 -10.99 -0.76
CA ASN A 2 20.51 -11.56 -1.78
C ASN A 2 19.09 -11.53 -1.22
N ASN A 3 18.36 -10.45 -1.45
CA ASN A 3 16.98 -10.33 -1.02
C ASN A 3 16.13 -11.35 -1.79
N LYS A 4 15.28 -12.09 -1.09
CA LYS A 4 14.31 -12.96 -1.75
C LYS A 4 13.24 -12.10 -2.41
N VAL A 5 13.12 -12.22 -3.74
CA VAL A 5 12.09 -11.53 -4.53
C VAL A 5 11.02 -12.53 -4.94
N ILE A 6 9.77 -12.22 -4.70
CA ILE A 6 8.60 -12.99 -5.12
C ILE A 6 7.83 -12.11 -6.10
N LYS A 7 7.65 -12.58 -7.35
CA LYS A 7 6.88 -11.88 -8.38
C LYS A 7 5.52 -12.54 -8.54
N LEU A 8 4.48 -11.71 -8.64
CA LEU A 8 3.10 -12.09 -8.88
C LEU A 8 2.64 -11.42 -10.18
N ASP A 9 2.15 -12.22 -11.13
CA ASP A 9 1.56 -11.72 -12.39
C ASP A 9 0.03 -11.60 -12.30
N LYS A 10 -0.57 -12.19 -11.28
CA LYS A 10 -2.02 -12.21 -11.04
C LYS A 10 -2.34 -11.78 -9.61
N PRO A 11 -3.51 -11.12 -9.45
CA PRO A 11 -4.48 -10.66 -10.46
C PRO A 11 -3.92 -9.52 -11.33
N TYR A 12 -2.88 -8.84 -10.91
CA TYR A 12 -2.12 -7.81 -11.62
C TYR A 12 -0.67 -7.80 -11.11
N PRO A 13 0.26 -7.14 -11.83
CA PRO A 13 1.68 -7.16 -11.45
C PRO A 13 1.94 -6.65 -10.03
N ALA A 14 2.57 -7.50 -9.22
CA ALA A 14 3.03 -7.17 -7.88
C ALA A 14 4.34 -7.90 -7.56
N VAL A 15 5.12 -7.35 -6.64
CA VAL A 15 6.34 -7.97 -6.12
C VAL A 15 6.38 -7.88 -4.60
N ALA A 16 7.01 -8.87 -3.96
CA ALA A 16 7.36 -8.81 -2.55
C ALA A 16 8.86 -9.07 -2.39
N ILE A 17 9.54 -8.18 -1.66
CA ILE A 17 10.99 -8.22 -1.47
C ILE A 17 11.24 -8.36 0.03
N ASP A 18 11.80 -9.50 0.43
CA ASP A 18 12.12 -9.78 1.82
C ASP A 18 13.43 -9.11 2.25
N ASP A 19 13.52 -8.79 3.54
CA ASP A 19 14.72 -8.24 4.19
C ASP A 19 15.23 -6.95 3.52
N PHE A 20 14.29 -6.05 3.17
CA PHE A 20 14.55 -4.90 2.31
C PHE A 20 15.44 -3.83 2.95
N VAL A 21 15.24 -3.55 4.24
CA VAL A 21 16.04 -2.57 4.99
C VAL A 21 16.82 -3.23 6.12
N SER A 22 17.71 -2.51 6.78
CA SER A 22 18.35 -2.99 8.01
C SER A 22 17.28 -3.31 9.07
N PRO A 23 17.22 -4.54 9.63
CA PRO A 23 16.26 -4.89 10.67
C PRO A 23 16.35 -3.97 11.91
N ALA A 24 17.55 -3.50 12.26
CA ALA A 24 17.74 -2.58 13.38
C ALA A 24 17.09 -1.23 13.12
N LEU A 25 17.25 -0.68 11.90
CA LEU A 25 16.61 0.56 11.49
C LEU A 25 15.08 0.43 11.47
N LEU A 26 14.57 -0.69 10.95
CA LEU A 26 13.13 -0.92 10.93
C LEU A 26 12.52 -1.07 12.32
N ARG A 27 13.20 -1.77 13.26
CA ARG A 27 12.77 -1.84 14.66
C ARG A 27 12.74 -0.47 15.32
N ALA A 28 13.79 0.34 15.12
CA ALA A 28 13.82 1.71 15.62
C ALA A 28 12.62 2.53 15.07
N SER A 29 12.31 2.37 13.78
CA SER A 29 11.13 2.97 13.17
C SER A 29 9.84 2.47 13.80
N ALA A 30 9.63 1.15 13.89
CA ALA A 30 8.41 0.55 14.46
C ALA A 30 8.17 0.98 15.92
N ASN A 31 9.23 1.13 16.70
CA ASN A 31 9.18 1.59 18.10
C ASN A 31 8.95 3.10 18.23
N SER A 32 9.17 3.87 17.17
CA SER A 32 8.96 5.32 17.17
C SER A 32 7.55 5.76 16.78
N TYR A 33 6.66 4.81 16.44
CA TYR A 33 5.27 5.13 16.15
C TYR A 33 4.62 5.75 17.37
N PRO A 34 3.96 6.90 17.22
CA PRO A 34 3.24 7.53 18.32
C PRO A 34 2.13 6.62 18.86
N ASP A 35 1.72 6.93 20.09
CA ASP A 35 0.54 6.32 20.69
C ASP A 35 -0.70 6.53 19.79
N PRO A 36 -1.67 5.59 19.74
CA PRO A 36 -2.92 5.76 18.99
C PRO A 36 -3.71 7.04 19.36
N THR A 37 -3.48 7.61 20.54
CA THR A 37 -4.14 8.86 20.99
C THR A 37 -3.41 10.14 20.53
N TRP A 38 -2.29 10.01 19.80
CA TRP A 38 -1.54 11.17 19.32
C TRP A 38 -2.37 12.01 18.35
N ASP A 39 -2.42 13.32 18.57
CA ASP A 39 -3.21 14.28 17.78
C ASP A 39 -2.68 14.53 16.36
N GLY A 40 -1.44 14.11 16.07
CA GLY A 40 -0.87 14.16 14.72
C GLY A 40 -1.37 13.06 13.77
N TRP A 41 -2.13 12.06 14.26
CA TRP A 41 -2.77 11.08 13.40
C TRP A 41 -3.93 11.69 12.62
N TYR A 42 -4.04 11.29 11.38
CA TYR A 42 -5.27 11.40 10.61
C TYR A 42 -6.01 10.08 10.68
N THR A 43 -7.09 10.06 11.43
CA THR A 43 -7.90 8.87 11.67
C THR A 43 -9.00 8.74 10.63
N TYR A 44 -9.08 7.59 10.01
CA TYR A 44 -10.23 7.16 9.23
C TYR A 44 -11.14 6.36 10.18
N ASP A 45 -12.21 6.96 10.64
CA ASP A 45 -13.09 6.47 11.71
C ASP A 45 -14.23 5.55 11.25
N GLY A 46 -14.18 5.11 10.00
CA GLY A 46 -15.18 4.17 9.48
C GLY A 46 -16.42 4.85 8.96
N ASN A 47 -16.25 5.97 8.28
CA ASN A 47 -17.32 6.50 7.46
C ASN A 47 -17.78 5.39 6.51
N THR A 48 -19.07 5.03 6.58
CA THR A 48 -19.67 3.88 5.91
C THR A 48 -19.49 3.85 4.38
N SER A 49 -19.12 4.98 3.77
CA SER A 49 -18.82 5.06 2.34
C SER A 49 -17.45 4.51 1.96
N ASP A 50 -16.50 4.47 2.91
CA ASP A 50 -15.09 4.15 2.62
C ASP A 50 -14.70 2.73 3.03
N ASN A 51 -15.66 1.94 3.56
CA ASN A 51 -15.46 0.53 3.96
C ASN A 51 -14.11 0.29 4.67
N MET A 52 -13.82 1.11 5.68
CA MET A 52 -12.63 0.98 6.53
C MET A 52 -12.95 1.42 7.96
N ALA A 53 -12.20 0.95 8.93
CA ALA A 53 -12.30 1.35 10.32
C ALA A 53 -10.94 1.41 11.00
N LEU A 54 -10.79 2.34 11.93
CA LEU A 54 -9.65 2.47 12.82
C LEU A 54 -8.30 2.53 12.10
N LYS A 55 -8.24 3.18 10.94
CA LYS A 55 -7.00 3.38 10.20
C LYS A 55 -6.44 4.76 10.52
N ASP A 56 -5.23 4.82 11.04
CA ASP A 56 -4.50 6.06 11.28
C ASP A 56 -3.32 6.20 10.32
N THR A 57 -3.10 7.42 9.85
CA THR A 57 -2.01 7.75 8.94
C THR A 57 -1.40 9.10 9.27
N THR A 58 -0.12 9.30 8.96
CA THR A 58 0.45 10.65 8.86
C THR A 58 0.04 11.29 7.53
N ARG A 59 0.07 12.64 7.46
CA ARG A 59 -0.38 13.36 6.26
C ARG A 59 0.76 13.86 5.38
N ASP A 60 1.88 14.13 5.99
CA ASP A 60 3.01 14.82 5.38
C ASP A 60 4.31 14.44 6.09
N ARG A 61 5.43 14.92 5.55
CA ARG A 61 6.77 14.64 6.04
C ARG A 61 7.00 15.12 7.47
N GLU A 62 6.42 16.24 7.86
CA GLU A 62 6.60 16.88 9.16
C GLU A 62 5.96 16.08 10.29
N SER A 63 4.93 15.32 9.97
CA SER A 63 4.23 14.43 10.93
C SER A 63 4.92 13.07 11.11
N ILE A 64 6.01 12.78 10.38
CA ILE A 64 6.70 11.49 10.42
C ILE A 64 7.82 11.53 11.44
N THR A 65 7.91 10.51 12.29
CA THR A 65 9.03 10.40 13.26
C THR A 65 10.37 10.23 12.54
N VAL A 66 11.46 10.74 13.13
CA VAL A 66 12.79 10.69 12.48
C VAL A 66 13.23 9.28 12.09
N PRO A 67 13.08 8.23 12.93
CA PRO A 67 13.43 6.87 12.51
C PRO A 67 12.57 6.33 11.37
N ALA A 68 11.26 6.63 11.37
CA ALA A 68 10.36 6.22 10.28
C ALA A 68 10.71 6.96 8.98
N LEU A 69 11.02 8.24 9.07
CA LEU A 69 11.45 9.04 7.92
C LEU A 69 12.74 8.49 7.29
N ALA A 70 13.71 8.06 8.11
CA ALA A 70 14.95 7.46 7.60
C ALA A 70 14.67 6.16 6.81
N VAL A 71 13.69 5.35 7.24
CA VAL A 71 13.27 4.16 6.49
C VAL A 71 12.58 4.54 5.18
N LEU A 72 11.68 5.51 5.21
CA LEU A 72 10.95 5.98 4.01
C LEU A 72 11.91 6.59 2.99
N ASP A 73 12.84 7.44 3.42
CA ASP A 73 13.88 8.02 2.57
C ASP A 73 14.79 6.92 1.98
N TYR A 74 15.08 5.85 2.75
CA TYR A 74 15.81 4.69 2.23
C TYR A 74 15.02 3.99 1.11
N ILE A 75 13.73 3.70 1.31
CA ILE A 75 12.89 3.09 0.27
C ILE A 75 12.88 4.00 -0.97
N ALA A 76 12.58 5.28 -0.80
CA ALA A 76 12.46 6.24 -1.89
C ALA A 76 13.74 6.39 -2.73
N THR A 77 14.92 6.19 -2.12
CA THR A 77 16.21 6.36 -2.79
C THR A 77 16.81 5.06 -3.34
N HIS A 78 16.44 3.90 -2.79
CA HIS A 78 17.06 2.61 -3.13
C HIS A 78 16.14 1.62 -3.84
N PHE A 79 14.84 1.90 -3.91
CA PHE A 79 13.90 1.10 -4.67
C PHE A 79 13.55 1.81 -5.99
N ASN A 80 13.85 1.12 -7.10
CA ASN A 80 13.41 1.54 -8.43
C ASN A 80 12.40 0.51 -8.97
N PRO A 81 11.13 0.87 -9.17
CA PRO A 81 10.15 -0.05 -9.73
C PRO A 81 10.58 -0.67 -11.07
N ALA A 82 11.29 0.06 -11.93
CA ALA A 82 11.72 -0.46 -13.23
C ALA A 82 12.52 -1.77 -13.11
N ASP A 83 13.38 -1.90 -12.10
CA ASP A 83 14.21 -3.09 -11.89
C ASP A 83 13.39 -4.38 -11.62
N TYR A 84 12.12 -4.24 -11.25
CA TYR A 84 11.26 -5.34 -10.82
C TYR A 84 10.04 -5.57 -11.72
N PHE A 85 9.64 -4.56 -12.51
CA PHE A 85 8.42 -4.59 -13.31
C PHE A 85 8.68 -4.66 -14.82
N GLU A 86 9.92 -4.62 -15.28
CA GLU A 86 10.28 -4.76 -16.69
C GLU A 86 9.77 -6.08 -17.29
N ASP A 87 9.90 -7.20 -16.56
CA ASP A 87 9.43 -8.53 -16.99
C ASP A 87 7.90 -8.57 -17.26
N PHE A 88 7.14 -7.64 -16.68
CA PHE A 88 5.71 -7.48 -16.95
C PHE A 88 5.42 -6.58 -18.15
N GLY A 89 6.46 -6.10 -18.85
CA GLY A 89 6.34 -5.18 -19.96
C GLY A 89 5.92 -3.77 -19.54
N ILE A 90 6.24 -3.37 -18.31
CA ILE A 90 5.92 -2.06 -17.76
C ILE A 90 7.20 -1.24 -17.72
N ASP A 91 7.28 -0.27 -18.64
CA ASP A 91 8.37 0.71 -18.74
C ASP A 91 7.77 2.11 -18.56
N ILE A 92 7.79 2.61 -17.32
CA ILE A 92 7.26 3.93 -16.98
C ILE A 92 8.28 4.63 -16.10
N ASP A 93 8.72 5.81 -16.53
CA ASP A 93 9.57 6.69 -15.73
C ASP A 93 8.79 7.23 -14.53
N VAL A 94 9.25 6.88 -13.35
CA VAL A 94 8.59 7.20 -12.08
C VAL A 94 9.55 7.79 -11.06
N PHE A 95 8.99 8.54 -10.13
CA PHE A 95 9.73 9.13 -9.01
C PHE A 95 8.91 9.01 -7.72
N PRO A 96 9.54 8.89 -6.55
CA PRO A 96 8.86 8.93 -5.26
C PRO A 96 8.46 10.36 -4.90
N ASP A 97 7.39 10.51 -4.10
CA ASP A 97 7.08 11.78 -3.45
C ASP A 97 7.80 11.86 -2.10
N PHE A 98 8.84 12.67 -2.01
CA PHE A 98 9.56 12.92 -0.76
C PHE A 98 8.78 13.78 0.26
N GLY A 99 7.66 14.37 -0.14
CA GLY A 99 6.71 15.01 0.78
C GLY A 99 5.85 14.01 1.53
N TYR A 100 5.81 12.76 1.06
CA TYR A 100 5.02 11.65 1.63
C TYR A 100 3.53 11.97 1.79
N TYR A 101 2.96 12.74 0.86
CA TYR A 101 1.56 13.10 0.91
C TYR A 101 0.65 11.86 0.85
N GLY A 102 -0.07 11.61 1.95
CA GLY A 102 -0.92 10.42 2.12
C GLY A 102 -0.17 9.08 2.22
N ALA A 103 1.17 9.14 2.31
CA ALA A 103 2.09 8.04 2.60
C ALA A 103 2.61 8.17 4.05
N GLY A 104 3.78 7.64 4.35
CA GLY A 104 4.42 7.83 5.67
C GLY A 104 4.13 6.70 6.65
N MET A 105 3.72 7.01 7.87
CA MET A 105 3.38 6.00 8.88
C MET A 105 1.88 5.66 8.78
N HIS A 106 1.56 4.36 8.66
CA HIS A 106 0.19 3.87 8.70
C HIS A 106 0.04 2.82 9.79
N ILE A 107 -1.06 2.88 10.54
CA ILE A 107 -1.45 1.85 11.51
C ILE A 107 -2.88 1.37 11.29
N LEU A 108 -3.09 0.09 11.54
CA LEU A 108 -4.40 -0.53 11.78
C LEU A 108 -4.29 -1.20 13.16
N PRO A 109 -4.92 -0.66 14.20
CA PRO A 109 -4.96 -1.30 15.50
C PRO A 109 -5.91 -2.50 15.51
N GLU A 110 -6.02 -3.16 16.63
CA GLU A 110 -7.02 -4.21 16.89
C GLU A 110 -8.40 -3.81 16.37
N ASN A 111 -9.08 -4.73 15.68
CA ASN A 111 -10.36 -4.54 14.99
C ASN A 111 -10.33 -3.54 13.81
N GLY A 112 -9.21 -2.90 13.55
CA GLY A 112 -9.04 -2.06 12.36
C GLY A 112 -9.03 -2.89 11.09
N PHE A 113 -9.58 -2.36 10.00
CA PHE A 113 -9.54 -2.98 8.68
C PHE A 113 -9.50 -1.92 7.56
N LEU A 114 -9.12 -2.34 6.38
CA LEU A 114 -9.12 -1.54 5.16
C LEU A 114 -9.78 -2.35 4.06
N GLY A 115 -11.05 -2.06 3.76
CA GLY A 115 -11.82 -2.76 2.74
C GLY A 115 -11.18 -2.72 1.36
N MET A 116 -11.66 -3.58 0.48
CA MET A 116 -11.15 -3.65 -0.89
C MET A 116 -11.38 -2.34 -1.63
N HIS A 117 -10.33 -1.76 -2.17
CA HIS A 117 -10.35 -0.47 -2.85
C HIS A 117 -9.34 -0.41 -4.00
N VAL A 118 -9.50 0.57 -4.86
CA VAL A 118 -8.46 1.05 -5.76
C VAL A 118 -7.96 2.40 -5.28
N ASP A 119 -6.67 2.61 -5.40
CA ASP A 119 -6.01 3.84 -4.98
C ASP A 119 -6.46 5.08 -5.79
N THR A 120 -6.11 6.25 -5.30
CA THR A 120 -6.23 7.51 -6.05
C THR A 120 -5.30 7.49 -7.25
N ASP A 121 -5.76 8.02 -8.38
CA ASP A 121 -4.92 8.18 -9.58
C ASP A 121 -4.07 9.46 -9.52
N ILE A 122 -4.53 10.47 -8.76
CA ILE A 122 -3.98 11.83 -8.79
C ILE A 122 -3.39 12.18 -7.43
N HIS A 123 -2.21 12.77 -7.45
CA HIS A 123 -1.60 13.32 -6.24
C HIS A 123 -2.44 14.49 -5.70
N GLY A 124 -2.75 14.46 -4.39
CA GLY A 124 -3.62 15.46 -3.78
C GLY A 124 -3.11 16.90 -3.88
N GLY A 125 -1.82 17.10 -3.67
CA GLY A 125 -1.16 18.41 -3.77
C GLY A 125 -0.76 18.80 -5.20
N ASN A 126 -0.40 17.81 -6.04
CA ASN A 126 0.05 18.07 -7.43
C ASN A 126 -0.79 17.28 -8.44
N LYS A 127 -1.78 17.95 -9.02
CA LYS A 127 -2.80 17.35 -9.89
C LYS A 127 -2.28 16.79 -11.23
N VAL A 128 -1.03 17.08 -11.60
CA VAL A 128 -0.42 16.54 -12.82
C VAL A 128 0.38 15.25 -12.56
N TRP A 129 0.49 14.82 -11.31
CA TRP A 129 1.15 13.57 -10.97
C TRP A 129 0.12 12.44 -10.92
N THR A 130 0.48 11.32 -11.55
CA THR A 130 -0.32 10.09 -11.58
C THR A 130 0.38 9.00 -10.77
N ARG A 131 -0.37 8.32 -9.88
CA ARG A 131 0.16 7.20 -9.09
C ARG A 131 0.36 5.98 -9.98
N GLU A 132 1.58 5.49 -10.00
CA GLU A 132 1.97 4.33 -10.80
C GLU A 132 2.20 3.08 -9.95
N TYR A 133 2.81 3.24 -8.77
CA TYR A 133 3.05 2.13 -7.85
C TYR A 133 2.79 2.56 -6.41
N SER A 134 2.31 1.58 -5.63
CA SER A 134 2.27 1.64 -4.17
C SER A 134 3.28 0.63 -3.62
N ALA A 135 4.26 1.11 -2.88
CA ALA A 135 5.25 0.33 -2.17
C ALA A 135 4.98 0.42 -0.68
N VAL A 136 4.80 -0.70 0.01
CA VAL A 136 4.37 -0.77 1.41
C VAL A 136 5.31 -1.67 2.20
N LEU A 137 6.14 -1.10 3.06
CA LEU A 137 7.03 -1.87 3.92
C LEU A 137 6.30 -2.33 5.20
N CYS A 138 6.39 -3.61 5.50
CA CYS A 138 5.82 -4.24 6.70
C CYS A 138 6.74 -4.01 7.92
N ALA A 139 6.23 -3.32 8.96
CA ALA A 139 7.03 -2.89 10.10
C ALA A 139 6.69 -3.59 11.44
N SER A 140 5.62 -4.38 11.54
CA SER A 140 5.30 -5.16 12.74
C SER A 140 6.07 -6.48 12.77
N GLU A 141 6.75 -6.80 13.86
CA GLU A 141 7.42 -8.10 14.06
C GLU A 141 6.39 -9.19 14.38
N GLU A 142 5.48 -8.91 15.31
CA GLU A 142 4.34 -9.79 15.59
C GLU A 142 3.24 -9.56 14.55
N HIS A 143 2.79 -10.62 13.91
CA HIS A 143 1.77 -10.57 12.86
C HIS A 143 1.13 -11.96 12.63
N ASP A 144 -0.04 -11.93 12.06
CA ASP A 144 -0.74 -13.11 11.56
C ASP A 144 -1.38 -12.84 10.19
N SER A 145 -2.23 -13.75 9.72
CA SER A 145 -2.88 -13.62 8.41
C SER A 145 -3.90 -12.49 8.31
N SER A 146 -4.31 -11.84 9.41
CA SER A 146 -5.14 -10.65 9.38
C SER A 146 -4.40 -9.43 8.81
N PHE A 147 -3.07 -9.48 8.78
CA PHE A 147 -2.20 -8.42 8.24
C PHE A 147 -1.96 -8.53 6.74
N ASP A 148 -2.35 -9.64 6.11
CA ASP A 148 -2.03 -9.91 4.70
C ASP A 148 -2.71 -8.91 3.76
N LEU A 149 -1.98 -8.52 2.70
CA LEU A 149 -2.54 -7.73 1.63
C LEU A 149 -3.27 -8.63 0.64
N LEU A 150 -4.55 -8.42 0.48
CA LEU A 150 -5.35 -9.10 -0.53
C LEU A 150 -5.37 -8.30 -1.82
N LEU A 151 -5.28 -9.00 -2.96
CA LEU A 151 -5.29 -8.45 -4.31
C LEU A 151 -6.46 -9.06 -5.09
N HIS A 152 -7.15 -8.25 -5.91
CA HIS A 152 -8.29 -8.71 -6.71
C HIS A 152 -8.41 -7.92 -8.01
N ASP A 153 -8.85 -8.53 -9.10
CA ASP A 153 -9.02 -7.88 -10.40
C ASP A 153 -10.43 -7.27 -10.63
N GLY A 154 -11.28 -7.35 -9.62
CA GLY A 154 -12.67 -6.92 -9.72
C GLY A 154 -13.63 -7.97 -10.29
N ASN A 155 -13.12 -9.11 -10.75
CA ASN A 155 -13.93 -10.20 -11.31
C ASN A 155 -13.87 -11.47 -10.44
N LYS A 156 -12.93 -12.37 -10.73
CA LYS A 156 -12.78 -13.65 -10.02
C LYS A 156 -11.36 -13.95 -9.57
N ASN A 157 -10.38 -13.28 -10.18
CA ASN A 157 -8.97 -13.52 -9.84
C ASN A 157 -8.60 -12.75 -8.60
N HIS A 158 -7.99 -13.42 -7.66
CA HIS A 158 -7.48 -12.85 -6.44
C HIS A 158 -6.11 -13.45 -6.12
N GLY A 159 -5.35 -12.70 -5.35
CA GLY A 159 -4.05 -13.10 -4.85
C GLY A 159 -3.87 -12.59 -3.44
N ARG A 160 -2.81 -13.05 -2.81
CA ARG A 160 -2.45 -12.65 -1.46
C ARG A 160 -0.95 -12.44 -1.36
N VAL A 161 -0.55 -11.32 -0.77
CA VAL A 161 0.82 -11.10 -0.35
C VAL A 161 0.86 -11.24 1.17
N PRO A 162 1.39 -12.37 1.70
CA PRO A 162 1.49 -12.57 3.14
C PRO A 162 2.32 -11.46 3.78
N TYR A 163 1.83 -10.94 4.90
CA TYR A 163 2.59 -10.01 5.71
C TYR A 163 3.83 -10.70 6.27
N LYS A 164 4.96 -10.03 6.25
CA LYS A 164 6.20 -10.48 6.88
C LYS A 164 6.99 -9.25 7.32
N PHE A 165 7.51 -9.24 8.53
CA PHE A 165 8.40 -8.18 8.98
C PHE A 165 9.54 -7.94 7.96
N ASN A 166 9.80 -6.70 7.64
CA ASN A 166 10.81 -6.27 6.67
C ASN A 166 10.56 -6.72 5.21
N ARG A 167 9.31 -7.00 4.85
CA ARG A 167 8.88 -7.24 3.47
C ARG A 167 8.40 -5.94 2.85
N LEU A 168 9.01 -5.53 1.73
CA LEU A 168 8.47 -4.49 0.87
C LEU A 168 7.49 -5.13 -0.12
N MET A 169 6.21 -4.81 0.03
CA MET A 169 5.15 -5.21 -0.91
C MET A 169 4.94 -4.09 -1.91
N VAL A 170 5.03 -4.38 -3.21
CA VAL A 170 4.85 -3.38 -4.27
C VAL A 170 3.87 -3.90 -5.30
N PHE A 171 2.96 -3.06 -5.72
CA PHE A 171 2.04 -3.38 -6.79
C PHE A 171 1.85 -2.21 -7.76
N LYS A 172 1.58 -2.57 -9.03
CA LYS A 172 1.23 -1.61 -10.07
C LYS A 172 -0.18 -1.09 -9.83
N CYS A 173 -0.35 0.22 -9.72
CA CYS A 173 -1.66 0.85 -9.62
C CYS A 173 -2.30 0.90 -11.01
N SER A 174 -3.58 0.53 -11.09
CA SER A 174 -4.40 0.83 -12.27
C SER A 174 -4.81 2.30 -12.22
N ASN A 175 -4.62 3.00 -13.31
CA ASN A 175 -4.98 4.41 -13.43
C ASN A 175 -5.42 4.75 -14.86
N ALA A 176 -5.79 5.99 -15.12
CA ALA A 176 -6.30 6.41 -16.42
C ALA A 176 -5.29 6.26 -17.57
N THR A 177 -3.98 6.23 -17.25
CA THR A 177 -2.90 6.11 -18.24
C THR A 177 -2.45 4.68 -18.45
N PHE A 178 -2.73 3.81 -17.50
CA PHE A 178 -2.36 2.41 -17.56
C PHE A 178 -3.52 1.53 -17.08
N LYS A 179 -4.06 0.75 -17.99
CA LYS A 179 -4.88 -0.41 -17.67
C LYS A 179 -4.06 -1.65 -17.99
N TYR A 180 -3.93 -2.56 -17.03
CA TYR A 180 -3.27 -3.82 -17.28
C TYR A 180 -3.88 -4.49 -18.51
N LYS A 181 -3.07 -5.21 -19.30
CA LYS A 181 -3.45 -5.81 -20.62
C LYS A 181 -4.76 -6.59 -20.65
N HIS A 182 -5.35 -6.88 -19.50
CA HIS A 182 -6.62 -7.57 -19.32
C HIS A 182 -7.75 -6.65 -18.82
N GLU A 183 -7.53 -5.32 -18.81
CA GLU A 183 -8.49 -4.31 -18.36
C GLU A 183 -8.91 -4.43 -16.89
N TYR A 184 -8.09 -5.08 -16.06
CA TYR A 184 -8.38 -5.24 -14.64
C TYR A 184 -7.92 -4.02 -13.83
N GLU A 185 -8.69 -3.72 -12.79
CA GLU A 185 -8.32 -2.71 -11.79
C GLU A 185 -7.52 -3.35 -10.66
N SER A 186 -6.60 -2.58 -10.06
CA SER A 186 -5.75 -3.02 -8.95
C SER A 186 -6.47 -2.92 -7.60
N TRP A 187 -7.55 -3.68 -7.44
CA TRP A 187 -8.25 -3.80 -6.17
C TRP A 187 -7.37 -4.44 -5.12
N HIS A 188 -7.27 -3.84 -3.96
CA HIS A 188 -6.49 -4.38 -2.85
C HIS A 188 -7.06 -3.92 -1.52
N GLY A 189 -6.67 -4.60 -0.43
CA GLY A 189 -7.14 -4.25 0.91
C GLY A 189 -6.65 -5.20 1.99
N ILE A 190 -7.03 -4.90 3.21
CA ILE A 190 -6.89 -5.71 4.41
C ILE A 190 -8.30 -5.80 5.02
N PRO A 191 -9.22 -6.57 4.39
CA PRO A 191 -10.63 -6.56 4.77
C PRO A 191 -10.93 -7.32 6.06
N ASN A 192 -10.02 -8.18 6.52
CA ASN A 192 -10.18 -8.86 7.78
C ASN A 192 -9.80 -7.92 8.94
N PRO A 193 -10.61 -7.84 10.00
CA PRO A 193 -10.23 -7.09 11.19
C PRO A 193 -8.92 -7.60 11.78
N ILE A 194 -8.07 -6.67 12.20
CA ILE A 194 -6.81 -7.01 12.87
C ILE A 194 -7.09 -7.77 14.16
N THR A 195 -6.37 -8.86 14.38
CA THR A 195 -6.51 -9.73 15.54
C THR A 195 -6.33 -8.96 16.86
N SER A 196 -7.09 -9.37 17.88
CA SER A 196 -7.03 -8.75 19.22
C SER A 196 -5.62 -8.74 19.80
N GLY A 197 -5.24 -7.63 20.40
CA GLY A 197 -3.92 -7.39 20.97
C GLY A 197 -2.84 -7.02 19.95
N MET A 198 -3.15 -6.99 18.64
CA MET A 198 -2.17 -6.70 17.59
C MET A 198 -2.37 -5.31 16.99
N THR A 199 -1.29 -4.79 16.41
CA THR A 199 -1.30 -3.53 15.64
C THR A 199 -0.46 -3.71 14.37
N ARG A 200 -1.10 -3.56 13.22
CA ARG A 200 -0.42 -3.59 11.93
C ARG A 200 0.20 -2.24 11.63
N LYS A 201 1.54 -2.18 11.57
CA LYS A 201 2.32 -0.99 11.22
C LYS A 201 2.92 -1.14 9.83
N THR A 202 2.81 -0.11 9.01
CA THR A 202 3.40 -0.08 7.67
C THR A 202 3.95 1.30 7.31
N LEU A 203 4.89 1.30 6.36
CA LEU A 203 5.55 2.48 5.81
C LEU A 203 5.36 2.49 4.29
N PRO A 204 4.26 3.07 3.78
CA PRO A 204 4.06 3.23 2.35
C PRO A 204 4.90 4.37 1.75
N VAL A 205 5.39 4.12 0.53
CA VAL A 205 5.92 5.12 -0.40
C VAL A 205 5.17 4.99 -1.71
N PHE A 206 4.72 6.11 -2.26
CA PHE A 206 4.03 6.12 -3.55
C PHE A 206 4.93 6.65 -4.64
N TYR A 207 4.90 5.98 -5.80
CA TYR A 207 5.66 6.35 -6.98
C TYR A 207 4.73 6.95 -8.03
N TRP A 208 5.15 8.05 -8.59
CA TRP A 208 4.38 8.92 -9.45
C TRP A 208 5.05 9.11 -10.80
N SER A 209 4.27 9.25 -11.84
CA SER A 209 4.71 9.78 -13.13
C SER A 209 4.18 11.20 -13.34
N LYS A 210 4.91 12.00 -14.13
CA LYS A 210 4.39 13.27 -14.62
C LYS A 210 3.51 13.02 -15.82
N ASN A 211 2.29 13.48 -15.78
CA ASN A 211 1.38 13.37 -16.90
C ASN A 211 1.01 14.75 -17.45
N LYS A 212 1.10 14.89 -18.77
CA LYS A 212 0.69 16.12 -19.47
C LYS A 212 -0.80 16.15 -19.79
N GLU A 213 -1.49 15.03 -19.59
CA GLU A 213 -2.90 14.91 -19.94
C GLU A 213 -3.83 15.50 -18.88
N SER A 214 -5.05 15.83 -19.32
CA SER A 214 -6.12 16.30 -18.44
C SER A 214 -6.40 15.33 -17.29
N VAL A 215 -6.64 15.87 -16.10
CA VAL A 215 -7.11 15.10 -14.92
C VAL A 215 -8.55 14.60 -15.05
N LYS A 216 -9.24 14.93 -16.15
CA LYS A 216 -10.63 14.50 -16.40
C LYS A 216 -10.73 12.97 -16.43
N GLY A 217 -11.65 12.43 -15.65
CA GLY A 217 -11.88 11.00 -15.56
C GLY A 217 -10.91 10.25 -14.64
N ARG A 218 -10.00 10.93 -13.95
CA ARG A 218 -9.07 10.33 -12.99
C ARG A 218 -9.62 10.39 -11.57
N ARG A 219 -9.31 9.37 -10.78
CA ARG A 219 -9.74 9.28 -9.38
C ARG A 219 -8.92 10.22 -8.49
N ALA A 220 -9.59 11.18 -7.87
CA ALA A 220 -8.99 12.06 -6.87
C ALA A 220 -9.08 11.48 -5.44
N ARG A 221 -9.81 10.36 -5.26
CA ARG A 221 -9.97 9.63 -4.00
C ARG A 221 -9.92 8.14 -4.26
N ALA A 222 -9.56 7.35 -3.25
CA ALA A 222 -9.70 5.91 -3.30
C ALA A 222 -11.18 5.54 -3.50
N PHE A 223 -11.42 4.47 -4.25
CA PHE A 223 -12.77 3.96 -4.51
C PHE A 223 -12.91 2.60 -3.84
N PHE A 224 -13.89 2.46 -2.96
CA PHE A 224 -14.17 1.27 -2.18
C PHE A 224 -15.36 0.51 -2.75
N LYS A 225 -15.33 -0.81 -2.63
CA LYS A 225 -16.49 -1.68 -2.83
C LYS A 225 -16.82 -2.42 -1.53
N ASN A 226 -18.08 -2.82 -1.39
CA ASN A 226 -18.48 -3.69 -0.29
C ASN A 226 -17.91 -5.10 -0.50
N ASP A 227 -17.52 -5.76 0.58
CA ASP A 227 -16.94 -7.11 0.54
C ASP A 227 -17.86 -8.14 -0.13
N SER A 228 -19.19 -7.95 -0.04
CA SER A 228 -20.17 -8.79 -0.74
C SER A 228 -20.02 -8.79 -2.27
N GLU A 229 -19.43 -7.75 -2.85
CA GLU A 229 -19.17 -7.67 -4.30
C GLU A 229 -17.97 -8.53 -4.73
N PHE A 230 -17.09 -8.90 -3.77
CA PHE A 230 -15.93 -9.76 -3.97
C PHE A 230 -16.16 -11.19 -3.46
N SER A 231 -17.29 -11.46 -2.76
CA SER A 231 -17.54 -12.71 -2.00
C SER A 231 -17.96 -13.91 -2.85
N ASN A 232 -17.95 -13.82 -4.17
CA ASN A 232 -18.22 -14.96 -5.05
C ASN A 232 -17.01 -15.89 -5.30
N GLY A 233 -15.83 -15.55 -4.77
CA GLY A 233 -14.70 -16.45 -4.57
C GLY A 233 -14.77 -17.01 -3.16
N GLY A 234 -15.02 -18.30 -3.03
CA GLY A 234 -15.31 -18.94 -1.74
C GLY A 234 -14.32 -18.58 -0.63
N LYS A 235 -14.83 -18.46 0.59
CA LYS A 235 -14.08 -18.22 1.85
C LYS A 235 -12.92 -19.20 2.13
N ASN A 236 -12.63 -20.13 1.23
CA ASN A 236 -11.70 -21.23 1.39
C ASN A 236 -10.39 -21.13 0.57
N ASP A 237 -10.24 -20.16 -0.29
CA ASP A 237 -9.06 -20.06 -1.19
C ASP A 237 -7.91 -19.19 -0.62
N TYR A 238 -8.03 -18.75 0.62
CA TYR A 238 -6.99 -17.99 1.34
C TYR A 238 -6.08 -18.88 2.21
N ARG A 239 -5.80 -20.11 1.76
CA ARG A 239 -4.87 -21.00 2.47
C ARG A 239 -3.54 -21.15 1.75
#